data_b6ea29d71e151a3aeff546192cca1656
#
_entry.id   b6ea29d71e151a3aeff546192cca1656
#
_cell.length_a   1.000
_cell.length_b   1.000
_cell.length_c   1.000
_cell.angle_alpha   90.00
_cell.angle_beta   90.00
_cell.angle_gamma   90.00
#
_symmetry.space_group_name_H-M   'P 1'
#
loop_
_entity.id
_entity.type
_entity.pdbx_description
1 polymer ?
#
loop_
_entity_poly.entity_id
_entity_poly.type
_entity_poly.pdbx_seq_one_letter_code
_entity_poly.pdbx_strand_id
1 'polypeptide(L)'
;MPKPQILSDQELHQLTAAFQESDYSKDLALELVASATISMIIEPGDRMAGALSRQLGKLVFLDLLVDGLQTRSVLTALAQNQTVDLLRQSFGDLEATLSDSRQRWLPRLSKSRLTHLFTQSKTLGISLLIPEHPFWPAALDDLQDAAPAMLFVEGGRSTLAHLQDGVSIVGSRACTSYGTKVTNLLVQYLAEATRPTVSGGAVGIDAHVHRASVELGLQTIAVMAGGLDRKYPRANFPLFEKIKRNGALISEMPP
;
A
#
# COMPACT_ATOMS: atom_id res chain seq x y z
N MET A 1 -25.92 -2.67 -3.47
CA MET A 1 -24.63 -3.32 -3.73
C MET A 1 -24.57 -4.60 -2.91
N PRO A 2 -24.16 -5.73 -3.46
CA PRO A 2 -23.96 -6.94 -2.67
C PRO A 2 -22.91 -6.66 -1.61
N LYS A 3 -23.12 -7.16 -0.39
CA LYS A 3 -22.15 -7.06 0.69
C LYS A 3 -21.17 -8.21 0.59
N PRO A 4 -19.86 -7.99 0.76
CA PRO A 4 -18.92 -9.10 0.76
C PRO A 4 -19.28 -10.10 1.86
N GLN A 5 -19.55 -11.34 1.48
CA GLN A 5 -19.98 -12.40 2.40
C GLN A 5 -18.87 -12.92 3.34
N ILE A 6 -17.64 -12.38 3.25
CA ILE A 6 -16.53 -12.76 4.14
C ILE A 6 -16.83 -12.38 5.60
N LEU A 7 -17.53 -11.27 5.81
CA LEU A 7 -17.86 -10.73 7.14
C LEU A 7 -19.35 -10.42 7.24
N SER A 8 -19.95 -10.70 8.40
CA SER A 8 -21.26 -10.18 8.74
C SER A 8 -21.19 -8.67 8.98
N ASP A 9 -22.32 -7.97 8.94
CA ASP A 9 -22.40 -6.53 9.24
C ASP A 9 -21.81 -6.18 10.61
N GLN A 10 -22.02 -7.03 11.61
CA GLN A 10 -21.50 -6.84 12.95
C GLN A 10 -19.97 -6.98 12.97
N GLU A 11 -19.42 -7.96 12.26
CA GLU A 11 -17.97 -8.16 12.16
C GLU A 11 -17.30 -7.05 11.37
N LEU A 12 -17.91 -6.61 10.27
CA LEU A 12 -17.46 -5.47 9.50
C LEU A 12 -17.36 -4.23 10.41
N HIS A 13 -18.43 -3.94 11.16
CA HIS A 13 -18.45 -2.81 12.07
C HIS A 13 -17.38 -2.94 13.17
N GLN A 14 -17.22 -4.10 13.76
CA GLN A 14 -16.21 -4.36 14.80
C GLN A 14 -14.77 -4.20 14.29
N LEU A 15 -14.47 -4.70 13.10
CA LEU A 15 -13.14 -4.60 12.50
C LEU A 15 -12.79 -3.17 12.12
N THR A 16 -13.74 -2.45 11.54
CA THR A 16 -13.50 -1.09 11.04
C THR A 16 -13.69 -0.01 12.10
N ALA A 17 -14.43 -0.29 13.18
CA ALA A 17 -14.68 0.68 14.27
C ALA A 17 -13.38 1.28 14.84
N ALA A 18 -12.32 0.49 14.91
CA ALA A 18 -11.02 0.94 15.40
C ALA A 18 -10.31 1.96 14.48
N PHE A 19 -10.71 2.01 13.20
CA PHE A 19 -10.18 2.88 12.17
C PHE A 19 -11.17 3.96 11.74
N GLN A 20 -12.40 3.92 12.27
CA GLN A 20 -13.48 4.87 11.99
C GLN A 20 -13.37 6.16 12.80
N GLU A 21 -12.41 6.28 13.73
CA GLU A 21 -12.42 7.37 14.73
C GLU A 21 -12.37 8.79 14.16
N SER A 22 -12.23 9.00 12.85
CA SER A 22 -12.45 10.34 12.28
C SER A 22 -12.62 10.40 10.76
N ASP A 23 -12.19 9.38 9.99
CA ASP A 23 -11.90 9.60 8.57
C ASP A 23 -12.67 8.69 7.59
N TYR A 24 -13.39 7.66 8.04
CA TYR A 24 -14.09 6.73 7.16
C TYR A 24 -15.61 6.77 7.36
N SER A 25 -16.33 7.14 6.30
CA SER A 25 -17.78 6.91 6.22
C SER A 25 -18.08 5.39 6.17
N LYS A 26 -19.35 5.01 6.38
CA LYS A 26 -19.75 3.60 6.32
C LYS A 26 -19.43 2.93 4.96
N ASP A 27 -19.50 3.70 3.88
CA ASP A 27 -19.21 3.21 2.52
C ASP A 27 -17.71 2.96 2.35
N LEU A 28 -16.85 3.81 2.89
CA LEU A 28 -15.41 3.63 2.93
C LEU A 28 -14.98 2.44 3.79
N ALA A 29 -15.75 2.04 4.79
CA ALA A 29 -15.45 0.84 5.59
C ALA A 29 -15.49 -0.44 4.75
N LEU A 30 -16.42 -0.55 3.78
CA LEU A 30 -16.47 -1.68 2.85
C LEU A 30 -15.27 -1.68 1.90
N GLU A 31 -14.91 -0.52 1.36
CA GLU A 31 -13.72 -0.37 0.50
C GLU A 31 -12.42 -0.68 1.27
N LEU A 32 -12.34 -0.31 2.54
CA LEU A 32 -11.21 -0.64 3.40
C LEU A 32 -11.05 -2.14 3.57
N VAL A 33 -12.15 -2.87 3.85
CA VAL A 33 -12.12 -4.34 3.98
C VAL A 33 -11.78 -5.01 2.66
N ALA A 34 -12.33 -4.53 1.54
CA ALA A 34 -12.01 -5.05 0.22
C ALA A 34 -10.52 -4.84 -0.10
N SER A 35 -10.00 -3.63 0.09
CA SER A 35 -8.59 -3.31 -0.12
C SER A 35 -7.67 -4.15 0.78
N ALA A 36 -8.01 -4.31 2.07
CA ALA A 36 -7.25 -5.14 3.00
C ALA A 36 -7.24 -6.61 2.60
N THR A 37 -8.38 -7.13 2.13
CA THR A 37 -8.48 -8.51 1.65
C THR A 37 -7.62 -8.71 0.42
N ILE A 38 -7.69 -7.80 -0.55
CA ILE A 38 -6.89 -7.86 -1.78
C ILE A 38 -5.39 -7.77 -1.43
N SER A 39 -4.96 -6.77 -0.64
CA SER A 39 -3.57 -6.61 -0.22
C SER A 39 -3.01 -7.84 0.51
N MET A 40 -3.85 -8.54 1.28
CA MET A 40 -3.45 -9.74 2.02
C MET A 40 -3.16 -10.95 1.11
N ILE A 41 -3.83 -11.06 -0.03
CA ILE A 41 -3.76 -12.24 -0.90
C ILE A 41 -2.81 -12.09 -2.09
N ILE A 42 -2.51 -10.87 -2.50
CA ILE A 42 -1.64 -10.57 -3.65
C ILE A 42 -0.20 -10.28 -3.22
N GLU A 43 0.71 -10.28 -4.18
CA GLU A 43 2.03 -9.67 -4.05
C GLU A 43 2.00 -8.19 -4.49
N PRO A 44 2.90 -7.34 -3.96
CA PRO A 44 3.07 -5.98 -4.47
C PRO A 44 3.27 -5.95 -5.99
N GLY A 45 2.53 -5.07 -6.68
CA GLY A 45 2.60 -4.93 -8.12
C GLY A 45 1.89 -6.03 -8.91
N ASP A 46 0.98 -6.82 -8.30
CA ASP A 46 0.18 -7.84 -9.01
C ASP A 46 -0.80 -7.17 -9.99
N ARG A 47 -0.39 -7.07 -11.25
CA ARG A 47 -1.11 -6.35 -12.29
C ARG A 47 -2.50 -6.94 -12.60
N MET A 48 -2.68 -8.27 -12.47
CA MET A 48 -4.00 -8.87 -12.70
C MET A 48 -4.98 -8.45 -11.61
N ALA A 49 -4.57 -8.46 -10.34
CA ALA A 49 -5.41 -7.99 -9.24
C ALA A 49 -5.75 -6.50 -9.36
N GLY A 50 -4.76 -5.68 -9.74
CA GLY A 50 -4.99 -4.25 -9.99
C GLY A 50 -5.93 -4.00 -11.17
N ALA A 51 -5.78 -4.72 -12.28
CA ALA A 51 -6.66 -4.62 -13.42
C ALA A 51 -8.11 -5.01 -13.07
N LEU A 52 -8.32 -6.12 -12.36
CA LEU A 52 -9.65 -6.54 -11.91
C LEU A 52 -10.26 -5.52 -10.95
N SER A 53 -9.48 -5.02 -9.98
CA SER A 53 -9.94 -3.99 -9.04
C SER A 53 -10.36 -2.71 -9.75
N ARG A 54 -9.62 -2.30 -10.78
CA ARG A 54 -9.89 -1.07 -11.53
C ARG A 54 -11.05 -1.21 -12.50
N GLN A 55 -11.18 -2.35 -13.19
CA GLN A 55 -12.22 -2.56 -14.19
C GLN A 55 -13.57 -2.96 -13.58
N LEU A 56 -13.58 -3.66 -12.46
CA LEU A 56 -14.78 -4.16 -11.81
C LEU A 56 -15.16 -3.40 -10.54
N GLY A 57 -14.21 -2.68 -9.95
CA GLY A 57 -14.29 -2.19 -8.58
C GLY A 57 -13.91 -3.26 -7.55
N LYS A 58 -13.33 -2.83 -6.44
CA LYS A 58 -12.80 -3.74 -5.40
C LYS A 58 -13.88 -4.60 -4.76
N LEU A 59 -15.09 -4.08 -4.59
CA LEU A 59 -16.21 -4.82 -3.99
C LEU A 59 -16.67 -5.97 -4.89
N VAL A 60 -16.84 -5.73 -6.19
CA VAL A 60 -17.19 -6.78 -7.15
C VAL A 60 -16.06 -7.82 -7.25
N PHE A 61 -14.81 -7.37 -7.27
CA PHE A 61 -13.67 -8.29 -7.26
C PHE A 61 -13.63 -9.14 -6.00
N LEU A 62 -13.94 -8.57 -4.83
CA LEU A 62 -14.04 -9.31 -3.58
C LEU A 62 -15.14 -10.37 -3.63
N ASP A 63 -16.32 -10.05 -4.14
CA ASP A 63 -17.41 -11.03 -4.32
C ASP A 63 -16.95 -12.20 -5.21
N LEU A 64 -16.28 -11.91 -6.33
CA LEU A 64 -15.74 -12.94 -7.21
C LEU A 64 -14.68 -13.81 -6.51
N LEU A 65 -13.86 -13.25 -5.64
CA LEU A 65 -12.88 -13.99 -4.83
C LEU A 65 -13.59 -14.92 -3.84
N VAL A 66 -14.63 -14.45 -3.17
CA VAL A 66 -15.44 -15.27 -2.24
C VAL A 66 -16.12 -16.43 -2.97
N ASP A 67 -16.62 -16.19 -4.16
CA ASP A 67 -17.21 -17.22 -5.03
C ASP A 67 -16.17 -18.14 -5.69
N GLY A 68 -14.92 -18.05 -5.27
CA GLY A 68 -13.82 -18.90 -5.73
C GLY A 68 -13.24 -18.48 -7.08
N LEU A 69 -13.41 -17.22 -7.48
CA LEU A 69 -12.84 -16.61 -8.69
C LEU A 69 -13.04 -17.48 -9.94
N GLN A 70 -14.27 -17.92 -10.17
CA GLN A 70 -14.60 -18.74 -11.33
C GLN A 70 -14.38 -17.95 -12.61
N THR A 71 -13.56 -18.47 -13.55
CA THR A 71 -13.20 -17.80 -14.80
C THR A 71 -14.44 -17.30 -15.56
N ARG A 72 -15.49 -18.13 -15.63
CA ARG A 72 -16.75 -17.75 -16.30
C ARG A 72 -17.40 -16.53 -15.65
N SER A 73 -17.44 -16.46 -14.30
CA SER A 73 -18.03 -15.33 -13.57
C SER A 73 -17.24 -14.06 -13.79
N VAL A 74 -15.89 -14.15 -13.76
CA VAL A 74 -14.99 -13.02 -14.04
C VAL A 74 -15.22 -12.50 -15.46
N LEU A 75 -15.20 -13.38 -16.47
CA LEU A 75 -15.43 -12.98 -17.86
C LEU A 75 -16.81 -12.37 -18.08
N THR A 76 -17.84 -12.87 -17.40
CA THR A 76 -19.19 -12.29 -17.46
C THR A 76 -19.21 -10.89 -16.88
N ALA A 77 -18.59 -10.66 -15.73
CA ALA A 77 -18.50 -9.32 -15.10
C ALA A 77 -17.70 -8.33 -15.97
N LEU A 78 -16.59 -8.78 -16.54
CA LEU A 78 -15.77 -7.97 -17.47
C LEU A 78 -16.53 -7.65 -18.76
N ALA A 79 -17.31 -8.59 -19.29
CA ALA A 79 -18.13 -8.36 -20.48
C ALA A 79 -19.23 -7.32 -20.26
N GLN A 80 -19.84 -7.31 -19.08
CA GLN A 80 -20.81 -6.27 -18.69
C GLN A 80 -20.19 -4.87 -18.69
N ASN A 81 -18.91 -4.77 -18.33
CA ASN A 81 -18.14 -3.51 -18.33
C ASN A 81 -17.41 -3.25 -19.67
N GLN A 82 -17.58 -4.09 -20.67
CA GLN A 82 -16.93 -4.01 -22.01
C GLN A 82 -15.39 -3.96 -21.92
N THR A 83 -14.79 -4.64 -20.96
CA THR A 83 -13.34 -4.58 -20.67
C THR A 83 -12.59 -5.88 -20.95
N VAL A 84 -13.26 -6.93 -21.46
CA VAL A 84 -12.63 -8.23 -21.77
C VAL A 84 -11.48 -8.09 -22.77
N ASP A 85 -11.72 -7.37 -23.86
CA ASP A 85 -10.71 -7.22 -24.91
C ASP A 85 -9.52 -6.38 -24.47
N LEU A 86 -9.75 -5.39 -23.60
CA LEU A 86 -8.68 -4.61 -22.98
C LEU A 86 -7.75 -5.51 -22.14
N LEU A 87 -8.34 -6.40 -21.33
CA LEU A 87 -7.54 -7.31 -20.51
C LEU A 87 -6.83 -8.37 -21.36
N ARG A 88 -7.47 -8.90 -22.41
CA ARG A 88 -6.82 -9.81 -23.36
C ARG A 88 -5.62 -9.16 -24.05
N GLN A 89 -5.73 -7.89 -24.42
CA GLN A 89 -4.64 -7.12 -24.98
C GLN A 89 -3.46 -6.97 -24.02
N SER A 90 -3.76 -6.76 -22.73
CA SER A 90 -2.76 -6.53 -21.67
C SER A 90 -2.10 -7.82 -21.17
N PHE A 91 -2.83 -8.93 -21.13
CA PHE A 91 -2.40 -10.18 -20.49
C PHE A 91 -2.29 -11.38 -21.44
N GLY A 92 -2.66 -11.23 -22.72
CA GLY A 92 -2.66 -12.35 -23.68
C GLY A 92 -3.73 -13.37 -23.36
N ASP A 93 -3.33 -14.59 -22.95
CA ASP A 93 -4.27 -15.63 -22.52
C ASP A 93 -4.85 -15.28 -21.14
N LEU A 94 -5.97 -14.58 -21.18
CA LEU A 94 -6.66 -14.11 -19.98
C LEU A 94 -7.16 -15.26 -19.10
N GLU A 95 -7.65 -16.33 -19.72
CA GLU A 95 -8.18 -17.51 -19.04
C GLU A 95 -7.08 -18.24 -18.27
N ALA A 96 -5.92 -18.45 -18.88
CA ALA A 96 -4.75 -19.04 -18.22
C ALA A 96 -4.26 -18.13 -17.07
N THR A 97 -4.13 -16.83 -17.31
CA THR A 97 -3.68 -15.87 -16.30
C THR A 97 -4.63 -15.80 -15.10
N LEU A 98 -5.94 -15.85 -15.32
CA LEU A 98 -6.94 -15.93 -14.25
C LEU A 98 -6.83 -17.25 -13.45
N SER A 99 -6.59 -18.37 -14.14
CA SER A 99 -6.38 -19.66 -13.48
C SER A 99 -5.16 -19.65 -12.56
N ASP A 100 -4.03 -19.12 -13.04
CA ASP A 100 -2.80 -19.00 -12.25
C ASP A 100 -2.99 -18.05 -11.05
N SER A 101 -3.66 -16.93 -11.27
CA SER A 101 -4.00 -15.97 -10.21
C SER A 101 -4.88 -16.60 -9.14
N ARG A 102 -5.90 -17.36 -9.54
CA ARG A 102 -6.75 -18.12 -8.63
C ARG A 102 -5.96 -19.08 -7.76
N GLN A 103 -5.02 -19.84 -8.33
CA GLN A 103 -4.17 -20.77 -7.59
C GLN A 103 -3.28 -20.06 -6.54
N ARG A 104 -2.83 -18.85 -6.84
CA ARG A 104 -1.99 -18.05 -5.93
C ARG A 104 -2.80 -17.37 -4.83
N TRP A 105 -3.97 -16.81 -5.15
CA TRP A 105 -4.71 -15.96 -4.23
C TRP A 105 -5.65 -16.71 -3.30
N LEU A 106 -6.44 -17.68 -3.81
CA LEU A 106 -7.47 -18.34 -3.00
C LEU A 106 -6.92 -19.07 -1.75
N PRO A 107 -5.75 -19.73 -1.76
CA PRO A 107 -5.20 -20.32 -0.54
C PRO A 107 -4.86 -19.31 0.55
N ARG A 108 -4.69 -18.04 0.18
CA ARG A 108 -4.39 -16.95 1.12
C ARG A 108 -5.65 -16.25 1.64
N LEU A 109 -6.80 -16.48 1.00
CA LEU A 109 -8.07 -15.88 1.40
C LEU A 109 -8.54 -16.51 2.72
N SER A 110 -8.52 -15.75 3.79
CA SER A 110 -8.84 -16.25 5.12
C SER A 110 -9.40 -15.16 6.02
N LYS A 111 -10.57 -15.38 6.57
CA LYS A 111 -11.22 -14.49 7.54
C LYS A 111 -10.35 -14.28 8.78
N SER A 112 -9.72 -15.33 9.30
CA SER A 112 -8.85 -15.22 10.49
C SER A 112 -7.62 -14.35 10.21
N ARG A 113 -7.01 -14.46 9.02
CA ARG A 113 -5.88 -13.60 8.62
C ARG A 113 -6.32 -12.14 8.45
N LEU A 114 -7.49 -11.90 7.87
CA LEU A 114 -8.04 -10.56 7.75
C LEU A 114 -8.29 -9.94 9.13
N THR A 115 -8.92 -10.66 10.06
CA THR A 115 -9.13 -10.22 11.44
C THR A 115 -7.79 -9.94 12.14
N HIS A 116 -6.79 -10.79 11.92
CA HIS A 116 -5.45 -10.61 12.46
C HIS A 116 -4.79 -9.33 11.94
N LEU A 117 -4.87 -9.09 10.62
CA LEU A 117 -4.34 -7.87 9.99
C LEU A 117 -4.89 -6.60 10.67
N PHE A 118 -6.20 -6.49 10.83
CA PHE A 118 -6.83 -5.34 11.49
C PHE A 118 -6.41 -5.22 12.96
N THR A 119 -6.43 -6.32 13.71
CA THR A 119 -6.06 -6.34 15.12
C THR A 119 -4.59 -5.97 15.33
N GLN A 120 -3.70 -6.52 14.52
CA GLN A 120 -2.26 -6.25 14.58
C GLN A 120 -1.96 -4.81 14.19
N SER A 121 -2.56 -4.31 13.11
CA SER A 121 -2.41 -2.90 12.70
C SER A 121 -2.82 -1.95 13.83
N LYS A 122 -3.98 -2.19 14.47
CA LYS A 122 -4.43 -1.40 15.61
C LYS A 122 -3.42 -1.46 16.77
N THR A 123 -2.98 -2.66 17.14
CA THR A 123 -2.06 -2.87 18.27
C THR A 123 -0.72 -2.16 18.06
N LEU A 124 -0.24 -2.13 16.83
CA LEU A 124 1.03 -1.50 16.44
C LEU A 124 0.90 0.00 16.12
N GLY A 125 -0.32 0.57 16.16
CA GLY A 125 -0.56 1.96 15.78
C GLY A 125 -0.32 2.23 14.28
N ILE A 126 -0.52 1.20 13.44
CA ILE A 126 -0.41 1.29 11.99
C ILE A 126 -1.75 1.74 11.42
N SER A 127 -1.76 2.85 10.73
CA SER A 127 -2.90 3.34 9.96
C SER A 127 -3.03 2.59 8.64
N LEU A 128 -4.27 2.35 8.21
CA LEU A 128 -4.60 1.72 6.94
C LEU A 128 -5.05 2.81 5.96
N LEU A 129 -4.40 2.92 4.82
CA LEU A 129 -4.67 3.96 3.84
C LEU A 129 -5.05 3.33 2.50
N ILE A 130 -6.18 3.71 1.95
CA ILE A 130 -6.71 3.22 0.68
C ILE A 130 -6.79 4.35 -0.36
N PRO A 131 -6.88 4.06 -1.66
CA PRO A 131 -6.94 5.08 -2.72
C PRO A 131 -8.03 6.13 -2.53
N GLU A 132 -9.15 5.78 -1.90
CA GLU A 132 -10.28 6.68 -1.64
C GLU A 132 -10.04 7.65 -0.47
N HIS A 133 -8.92 7.49 0.25
CA HIS A 133 -8.61 8.35 1.40
C HIS A 133 -7.96 9.68 0.95
N PRO A 134 -8.31 10.84 1.55
CA PRO A 134 -7.77 12.15 1.17
C PRO A 134 -6.24 12.28 1.25
N PHE A 135 -5.58 11.45 2.05
CA PHE A 135 -4.11 11.43 2.17
C PHE A 135 -3.43 10.41 1.27
N TRP A 136 -4.17 9.78 0.35
CA TRP A 136 -3.57 8.87 -0.62
C TRP A 136 -2.61 9.62 -1.54
N PRO A 137 -1.37 9.12 -1.72
CA PRO A 137 -0.43 9.74 -2.63
C PRO A 137 -0.86 9.52 -4.09
N ALA A 138 -1.44 10.53 -4.73
CA ALA A 138 -1.96 10.42 -6.10
C ALA A 138 -0.92 9.94 -7.12
N ALA A 139 0.38 10.18 -6.89
CA ALA A 139 1.45 9.68 -7.74
C ALA A 139 1.50 8.14 -7.83
N LEU A 140 0.89 7.41 -6.88
CA LEU A 140 0.78 5.95 -6.98
C LEU A 140 -0.18 5.49 -8.08
N ASP A 141 -1.11 6.34 -8.50
CA ASP A 141 -2.06 6.04 -9.58
C ASP A 141 -1.36 5.94 -10.94
N ASP A 142 -0.17 6.55 -11.09
CA ASP A 142 0.68 6.42 -12.28
C ASP A 142 1.16 4.97 -12.49
N LEU A 143 1.18 4.14 -11.44
CA LEU A 143 1.50 2.72 -11.52
C LEU A 143 0.36 1.89 -12.17
N GLN A 144 -0.80 2.47 -12.34
CA GLN A 144 -1.98 1.86 -13.00
C GLN A 144 -2.34 0.50 -12.36
N ASP A 145 -2.26 -0.60 -13.14
CA ASP A 145 -2.57 -1.96 -12.68
C ASP A 145 -1.57 -2.48 -11.63
N ALA A 146 -0.40 -1.86 -11.51
CA ALA A 146 0.60 -2.20 -10.50
C ALA A 146 0.47 -1.35 -9.22
N ALA A 147 -0.51 -0.44 -9.15
CA ALA A 147 -0.73 0.38 -7.97
C ALA A 147 -1.13 -0.49 -6.75
N PRO A 148 -0.65 -0.15 -5.54
CA PRO A 148 -1.00 -0.89 -4.34
C PRO A 148 -2.50 -0.81 -4.03
N ALA A 149 -3.08 -1.90 -3.54
CA ALA A 149 -4.49 -1.93 -3.11
C ALA A 149 -4.70 -1.07 -1.86
N MET A 150 -3.67 -0.96 -1.00
CA MET A 150 -3.62 -0.11 0.18
C MET A 150 -2.18 0.11 0.63
N LEU A 151 -1.99 1.07 1.53
CA LEU A 151 -0.75 1.30 2.26
C LEU A 151 -0.95 1.11 3.75
N PHE A 152 0.05 0.53 4.40
CA PHE A 152 0.22 0.49 5.84
C PHE A 152 1.12 1.64 6.23
N VAL A 153 0.70 2.47 7.21
CA VAL A 153 1.38 3.73 7.53
C VAL A 153 1.64 3.83 9.03
N GLU A 154 2.88 4.06 9.43
CA GLU A 154 3.26 4.36 10.80
C GLU A 154 3.87 5.77 10.87
N GLY A 155 3.29 6.64 11.70
CA GLY A 155 3.67 8.05 11.79
C GLY A 155 2.61 9.00 11.24
N GLY A 156 3.03 10.12 10.66
CA GLY A 156 2.13 11.17 10.18
C GLY A 156 1.52 10.87 8.82
N ARG A 157 0.35 10.23 8.75
CA ARG A 157 -0.31 9.94 7.46
C ARG A 157 -0.63 11.18 6.63
N SER A 158 -0.90 12.33 7.26
CA SER A 158 -1.14 13.60 6.55
C SER A 158 0.08 14.08 5.75
N THR A 159 1.29 13.63 6.08
CA THR A 159 2.49 13.95 5.31
C THR A 159 2.47 13.35 3.91
N LEU A 160 1.67 12.29 3.71
CA LEU A 160 1.55 11.59 2.42
C LEU A 160 0.80 12.42 1.38
N ALA A 161 -0.10 13.31 1.79
CA ALA A 161 -0.81 14.21 0.88
C ALA A 161 0.14 15.18 0.12
N HIS A 162 1.33 15.41 0.65
CA HIS A 162 2.34 16.30 0.04
C HIS A 162 3.42 15.55 -0.75
N LEU A 163 3.28 14.22 -0.92
CA LEU A 163 4.28 13.42 -1.63
C LEU A 163 4.38 13.71 -3.13
N GLN A 164 3.40 14.35 -3.73
CA GLN A 164 3.47 14.79 -5.13
C GLN A 164 4.68 15.71 -5.40
N ASP A 165 5.13 16.47 -4.39
CA ASP A 165 6.30 17.33 -4.46
C ASP A 165 7.57 16.65 -3.92
N GLY A 166 7.45 15.40 -3.50
CA GLY A 166 8.52 14.62 -2.90
C GLY A 166 9.60 14.23 -3.91
N VAL A 167 10.83 14.12 -3.42
CA VAL A 167 11.97 13.66 -4.23
C VAL A 167 12.49 12.34 -3.70
N SER A 168 12.48 11.32 -4.54
CA SER A 168 13.05 10.01 -4.23
C SER A 168 14.56 10.04 -4.40
N ILE A 169 15.30 9.72 -3.33
CA ILE A 169 16.75 9.59 -3.34
C ILE A 169 17.09 8.18 -2.83
N VAL A 170 17.72 7.40 -3.69
CA VAL A 170 18.14 6.03 -3.37
C VAL A 170 19.59 5.81 -3.82
N GLY A 171 20.24 4.80 -3.26
CA GLY A 171 21.60 4.52 -3.68
C GLY A 171 22.25 3.32 -3.01
N SER A 172 23.58 3.25 -3.09
CA SER A 172 24.36 2.13 -2.61
C SER A 172 24.21 1.92 -1.10
N ARG A 173 24.09 0.64 -0.71
CA ARG A 173 24.16 0.23 0.70
C ARG A 173 25.57 0.40 1.28
N ALA A 174 26.61 0.28 0.44
CA ALA A 174 28.00 0.57 0.75
C ALA A 174 28.38 1.94 0.18
N CYS A 175 27.85 3.01 0.76
CA CYS A 175 28.11 4.37 0.29
C CYS A 175 29.52 4.84 0.62
N THR A 176 30.11 5.61 -0.30
CA THR A 176 31.38 6.28 -0.11
C THR A 176 31.22 7.61 0.62
N SER A 177 32.33 8.17 1.15
CA SER A 177 32.32 9.54 1.71
C SER A 177 31.84 10.58 0.70
N TYR A 178 32.14 10.40 -0.58
CA TYR A 178 31.64 11.26 -1.65
C TYR A 178 30.10 11.15 -1.78
N GLY A 179 29.58 9.91 -1.83
CA GLY A 179 28.12 9.68 -1.89
C GLY A 179 27.39 10.31 -0.71
N THR A 180 27.95 10.17 0.51
CA THR A 180 27.39 10.81 1.71
C THR A 180 27.36 12.36 1.58
N LYS A 181 28.47 12.97 1.12
CA LYS A 181 28.52 14.42 0.92
C LYS A 181 27.49 14.91 -0.10
N VAL A 182 27.39 14.23 -1.25
CA VAL A 182 26.41 14.60 -2.30
C VAL A 182 24.99 14.44 -1.77
N THR A 183 24.69 13.36 -1.05
CA THR A 183 23.37 13.15 -0.43
C THR A 183 23.01 14.30 0.52
N ASN A 184 23.92 14.70 1.41
CA ASN A 184 23.67 15.78 2.35
C ASN A 184 23.43 17.12 1.63
N LEU A 185 24.20 17.43 0.57
CA LEU A 185 23.97 18.62 -0.25
C LEU A 185 22.60 18.60 -0.93
N LEU A 186 22.21 17.47 -1.54
CA LEU A 186 20.89 17.34 -2.18
C LEU A 186 19.76 17.56 -1.17
N VAL A 187 19.86 16.93 0.01
CA VAL A 187 18.83 17.07 1.05
C VAL A 187 18.78 18.51 1.57
N GLN A 188 19.91 19.19 1.68
CA GLN A 188 19.95 20.61 2.06
C GLN A 188 19.19 21.49 1.05
N TYR A 189 19.43 21.34 -0.26
CA TYR A 189 18.66 22.04 -1.29
C TYR A 189 17.16 21.74 -1.23
N LEU A 190 16.80 20.49 -0.96
CA LEU A 190 15.39 20.10 -0.81
C LEU A 190 14.76 20.72 0.45
N ALA A 191 15.51 20.84 1.54
CA ALA A 191 15.06 21.50 2.76
C ALA A 191 14.82 23.00 2.54
N GLU A 192 15.72 23.70 1.82
CA GLU A 192 15.52 25.10 1.42
C GLU A 192 14.27 25.27 0.55
N ALA A 193 13.97 24.30 -0.31
CA ALA A 193 12.78 24.28 -1.15
C ALA A 193 11.53 23.67 -0.47
N THR A 194 11.62 23.26 0.80
CA THR A 194 10.56 22.57 1.57
C THR A 194 9.97 21.32 0.87
N ARG A 195 10.79 20.63 0.05
CA ARG A 195 10.36 19.43 -0.69
C ARG A 195 10.69 18.16 0.09
N PRO A 196 9.70 17.34 0.47
CA PRO A 196 9.94 16.14 1.25
C PRO A 196 10.81 15.12 0.51
N THR A 197 11.58 14.35 1.28
CA THR A 197 12.38 13.25 0.72
C THR A 197 11.66 11.90 0.87
N VAL A 198 11.89 11.01 -0.10
CA VAL A 198 11.43 9.61 -0.08
C VAL A 198 12.63 8.70 -0.26
N SER A 199 12.74 7.64 0.54
CA SER A 199 13.81 6.66 0.39
C SER A 199 13.39 5.29 0.94
N GLY A 200 14.18 4.23 0.70
CA GLY A 200 13.83 2.86 1.07
C GLY A 200 14.20 2.46 2.51
N GLY A 201 14.79 3.35 3.30
CA GLY A 201 15.19 3.06 4.69
C GLY A 201 16.34 2.06 4.85
N ALA A 202 17.02 1.66 3.77
CA ALA A 202 18.16 0.75 3.81
C ALA A 202 19.39 1.38 4.47
N VAL A 203 20.42 0.58 4.74
CA VAL A 203 21.74 1.12 5.10
C VAL A 203 22.34 1.88 3.92
N GLY A 204 23.30 2.77 4.19
CA GLY A 204 23.97 3.55 3.14
C GLY A 204 23.24 4.81 2.76
N ILE A 205 23.08 5.10 1.48
CA ILE A 205 22.50 6.36 0.96
C ILE A 205 21.11 6.62 1.57
N ASP A 206 20.23 5.65 1.59
CA ASP A 206 18.87 5.80 2.11
C ASP A 206 18.89 6.31 3.57
N ALA A 207 19.73 5.68 4.41
CA ALA A 207 19.87 6.12 5.81
C ALA A 207 20.45 7.53 5.93
N HIS A 208 21.34 7.94 5.02
CA HIS A 208 21.88 9.31 5.00
C HIS A 208 20.83 10.33 4.58
N VAL A 209 19.99 10.01 3.59
CA VAL A 209 18.84 10.83 3.19
C VAL A 209 17.94 11.11 4.40
N HIS A 210 17.51 10.05 5.08
CA HIS A 210 16.61 10.19 6.22
C HIS A 210 17.25 10.95 7.41
N ARG A 211 18.54 10.68 7.71
CA ARG A 211 19.24 11.40 8.79
C ARG A 211 19.35 12.89 8.49
N ALA A 212 19.83 13.25 7.30
CA ALA A 212 19.94 14.65 6.89
C ALA A 212 18.58 15.35 6.90
N SER A 213 17.53 14.70 6.40
CA SER A 213 16.17 15.25 6.42
C SER A 213 15.69 15.50 7.85
N VAL A 214 15.85 14.52 8.76
CA VAL A 214 15.44 14.64 10.16
C VAL A 214 16.24 15.75 10.87
N GLU A 215 17.55 15.86 10.62
CA GLU A 215 18.42 16.89 11.21
C GLU A 215 18.04 18.30 10.74
N LEU A 216 17.58 18.46 9.51
CA LEU A 216 17.11 19.73 8.94
C LEU A 216 15.62 20.01 9.20
N GLY A 217 14.91 19.12 9.91
CA GLY A 217 13.46 19.27 10.13
C GLY A 217 12.61 19.06 8.88
N LEU A 218 13.21 18.53 7.80
CA LEU A 218 12.50 18.23 6.56
C LEU A 218 11.68 16.94 6.70
N GLN A 219 10.46 16.94 6.16
CA GLN A 219 9.63 15.73 6.10
C GLN A 219 10.32 14.66 5.25
N THR A 220 10.26 13.41 5.73
CA THR A 220 10.87 12.28 5.03
C THR A 220 10.02 11.02 5.19
N ILE A 221 9.86 10.28 4.10
CA ILE A 221 9.04 9.06 4.06
C ILE A 221 9.93 7.87 3.72
N ALA A 222 9.90 6.85 4.59
CA ALA A 222 10.59 5.60 4.33
C ALA A 222 9.62 4.56 3.75
N VAL A 223 9.89 4.09 2.53
CA VAL A 223 9.14 3.04 1.85
C VAL A 223 9.77 1.70 2.19
N MET A 224 9.11 0.93 3.04
CA MET A 224 9.61 -0.32 3.57
C MET A 224 9.22 -1.49 2.65
N ALA A 225 10.18 -2.35 2.32
CA ALA A 225 9.94 -3.53 1.48
C ALA A 225 9.18 -4.66 2.19
N GLY A 226 9.18 -4.69 3.52
CA GLY A 226 8.47 -5.67 4.34
C GLY A 226 7.41 -5.01 5.22
N GLY A 227 6.62 -5.83 5.91
CA GLY A 227 5.62 -5.33 6.87
C GLY A 227 6.22 -4.45 7.96
N LEU A 228 5.45 -3.48 8.44
CA LEU A 228 5.90 -2.53 9.45
C LEU A 228 6.06 -3.16 10.84
N ASP A 229 5.56 -4.39 11.05
CA ASP A 229 5.78 -5.20 12.24
C ASP A 229 7.24 -5.68 12.37
N ARG A 230 7.93 -5.85 11.23
CA ARG A 230 9.31 -6.39 11.13
C ARG A 230 10.24 -5.47 10.36
N LYS A 231 10.36 -4.25 10.84
CA LYS A 231 11.21 -3.24 10.21
C LYS A 231 12.64 -3.73 9.99
N TYR A 232 13.18 -3.43 8.82
CA TYR A 232 14.56 -3.79 8.43
C TYR A 232 15.22 -2.62 7.69
N PRO A 233 16.52 -2.35 7.93
CA PRO A 233 17.45 -3.06 8.82
C PRO A 233 17.32 -2.62 10.29
N ARG A 234 17.62 -3.55 11.22
CA ARG A 234 17.57 -3.25 12.67
C ARG A 234 18.49 -2.08 13.08
N ALA A 235 19.61 -1.92 12.38
CA ALA A 235 20.55 -0.83 12.63
C ALA A 235 19.90 0.57 12.49
N ASN A 236 18.82 0.68 11.70
CA ASN A 236 18.12 1.95 11.47
C ASN A 236 16.88 2.13 12.37
N PHE A 237 16.61 1.25 13.34
CA PHE A 237 15.46 1.40 14.24
C PHE A 237 15.39 2.76 14.93
N PRO A 238 16.50 3.31 15.52
CA PRO A 238 16.45 4.65 16.11
C PRO A 238 16.14 5.75 15.09
N LEU A 239 16.54 5.56 13.83
CA LEU A 239 16.23 6.49 12.75
C LEU A 239 14.74 6.39 12.36
N PHE A 240 14.18 5.19 12.27
CA PHE A 240 12.77 4.99 11.98
C PHE A 240 11.87 5.69 13.02
N GLU A 241 12.22 5.62 14.31
CA GLU A 241 11.50 6.33 15.36
C GLU A 241 11.58 7.87 15.21
N LYS A 242 12.68 8.39 14.68
CA LYS A 242 12.81 9.82 14.38
C LYS A 242 11.98 10.22 13.15
N ILE A 243 11.99 9.39 12.09
CA ILE A 243 11.20 9.62 10.87
C ILE A 243 9.72 9.77 11.22
N LYS A 244 9.16 8.88 12.03
CA LYS A 244 7.74 8.89 12.42
C LYS A 244 7.26 10.17 13.09
N ARG A 245 8.16 10.95 13.68
CA ARG A 245 7.81 12.21 14.37
C ARG A 245 7.45 13.34 13.42
N ASN A 246 8.05 13.37 12.23
CA ASN A 246 7.86 14.43 11.23
C ASN A 246 7.72 13.90 9.81
N GLY A 247 7.36 12.64 9.67
CA GLY A 247 7.20 11.93 8.42
C GLY A 247 6.45 10.64 8.64
N ALA A 248 6.70 9.64 7.79
CA ALA A 248 6.04 8.34 7.90
C ALA A 248 6.94 7.19 7.44
N LEU A 249 6.66 6.00 7.96
CA LEU A 249 7.07 4.73 7.37
C LEU A 249 5.85 4.18 6.64
N ILE A 250 6.02 3.73 5.41
CA ILE A 250 4.94 3.16 4.62
C ILE A 250 5.35 1.79 4.06
N SER A 251 4.39 0.92 3.86
CA SER A 251 4.58 -0.37 3.20
C SER A 251 3.32 -0.81 2.47
N GLU A 252 3.47 -1.55 1.38
CA GLU A 252 2.40 -2.30 0.72
C GLU A 252 2.16 -3.66 1.39
N MET A 253 3.14 -4.14 2.17
CA MET A 253 3.07 -5.45 2.81
C MET A 253 2.29 -5.37 4.11
N PRO A 254 1.31 -6.27 4.33
CA PRO A 254 0.62 -6.42 5.61
C PRO A 254 1.61 -6.67 6.77
N PRO A 255 1.33 -6.15 7.96
CA PRO A 255 2.09 -6.45 9.17
C PRO A 255 1.88 -7.87 9.69
#